data_b5f8dff6a1419c379bbd7ce72d7ff4b5
#
_entry.id   b5f8dff6a1419c379bbd7ce72d7ff4b5
#
_cell.length_a   1.000
_cell.length_b   1.000
_cell.length_c   1.000
_cell.angle_alpha   90.00
_cell.angle_beta   90.00
_cell.angle_gamma   90.00
#
_symmetry.space_group_name_H-M   'P 1'
#
loop_
_entity.id
_entity.type
_entity.pdbx_description
1 polymer ?
#
loop_
_entity_poly.entity_id
_entity_poly.type
_entity_poly.pdbx_seq_one_letter_code
_entity_poly.pdbx_strand_id
1 'polypeptide(L)'
;MVRKFDFLVIGSGLAGMSFALKVAHKGTVALICKAGLEEANTYFAQGGIASVTNLAVDNFEKHIEDTMIAGDWISDREAVEKVVRNAPEQIKELIKWGVNFDKKEDGELDRKSTRLNSSHEFVSRMPSSA
;
A
#
# COMPACT_ATOMS: atom_id res chain seq x y z
N MET A 1 3.18 -37.00 -2.04
CA MET A 1 3.83 -36.33 -3.19
C MET A 1 4.48 -35.06 -2.69
N VAL A 2 5.77 -34.87 -2.87
CA VAL A 2 6.50 -33.65 -2.47
C VAL A 2 6.55 -32.72 -3.68
N ARG A 3 6.12 -31.45 -3.50
CA ARG A 3 6.26 -30.39 -4.52
C ARG A 3 7.43 -29.50 -4.15
N LYS A 4 8.23 -29.09 -5.10
CA LYS A 4 9.40 -28.20 -4.91
C LYS A 4 9.10 -26.88 -5.60
N PHE A 5 9.42 -25.79 -4.90
CA PHE A 5 9.31 -24.43 -5.41
C PHE A 5 10.57 -23.65 -5.00
N ASP A 6 10.92 -22.62 -5.75
CA ASP A 6 12.06 -21.77 -5.45
C ASP A 6 11.74 -20.77 -4.32
N PHE A 7 10.48 -20.32 -4.26
CA PHE A 7 9.99 -19.37 -3.26
C PHE A 7 8.71 -19.88 -2.62
N LEU A 8 8.63 -19.77 -1.30
CA LEU A 8 7.41 -20.04 -0.54
C LEU A 8 6.93 -18.74 0.12
N VAL A 9 5.73 -18.29 -0.22
CA VAL A 9 5.08 -17.11 0.34
C VAL A 9 3.92 -17.56 1.22
N ILE A 10 3.89 -17.12 2.46
CA ILE A 10 2.83 -17.44 3.41
C ILE A 10 2.00 -16.17 3.65
N GLY A 11 0.75 -16.20 3.20
CA GLY A 11 -0.21 -15.12 3.30
C GLY A 11 -0.49 -14.42 1.96
N SER A 12 -1.76 -14.20 1.67
CA SER A 12 -2.27 -13.59 0.44
C SER A 12 -2.61 -12.10 0.58
N GLY A 13 -2.15 -11.46 1.65
CA GLY A 13 -2.27 -10.01 1.81
C GLY A 13 -1.35 -9.24 0.85
N LEU A 14 -1.45 -7.91 0.87
CA LEU A 14 -0.70 -7.02 -0.03
C LEU A 14 0.81 -7.33 -0.04
N ALA A 15 1.41 -7.54 1.12
CA ALA A 15 2.84 -7.82 1.23
C ALA A 15 3.22 -9.14 0.55
N GLY A 16 2.47 -10.23 0.81
CA GLY A 16 2.74 -11.55 0.23
C GLY A 16 2.56 -11.55 -1.29
N MET A 17 1.47 -10.95 -1.77
CA MET A 17 1.21 -10.87 -3.21
C MET A 17 2.24 -9.98 -3.92
N SER A 18 2.60 -8.84 -3.35
CA SER A 18 3.64 -7.96 -3.90
C SER A 18 4.99 -8.66 -3.99
N PHE A 19 5.37 -9.39 -2.93
CA PHE A 19 6.59 -10.18 -2.96
C PHE A 19 6.54 -11.28 -4.04
N ALA A 20 5.43 -12.03 -4.10
CA ALA A 20 5.24 -13.08 -5.10
C ALA A 20 5.39 -12.55 -6.54
N LEU A 21 4.77 -11.41 -6.84
CA LEU A 21 4.90 -10.74 -8.15
C LEU A 21 6.34 -10.31 -8.43
N LYS A 22 7.04 -9.77 -7.43
CA LYS A 22 8.44 -9.31 -7.57
C LYS A 22 9.43 -10.45 -7.82
N VAL A 23 9.15 -11.66 -7.34
CA VAL A 23 10.07 -12.79 -7.51
C VAL A 23 9.65 -13.77 -8.60
N ALA A 24 8.43 -13.65 -9.14
CA ALA A 24 7.89 -14.57 -10.15
C ALA A 24 8.76 -14.71 -11.42
N HIS A 25 9.53 -13.68 -11.76
CA HIS A 25 10.47 -13.73 -12.90
C HIS A 25 11.78 -14.45 -12.56
N LYS A 26 12.03 -14.79 -11.29
CA LYS A 26 13.27 -15.41 -10.81
C LYS A 26 13.13 -16.92 -10.58
N GLY A 27 11.89 -17.43 -10.50
CA GLY A 27 11.65 -18.84 -10.26
C GLY A 27 10.20 -19.15 -9.98
N THR A 28 9.94 -20.41 -9.63
CA THR A 28 8.61 -20.89 -9.27
C THR A 28 8.21 -20.44 -7.88
N VAL A 29 6.98 -19.93 -7.74
CA VAL A 29 6.45 -19.41 -6.48
C VAL A 29 5.28 -20.25 -6.02
N ALA A 30 5.31 -20.70 -4.76
CA ALA A 30 4.15 -21.21 -4.07
C ALA A 30 3.63 -20.14 -3.11
N LEU A 31 2.36 -19.79 -3.22
CA LEU A 31 1.67 -18.92 -2.27
C LEU A 31 0.67 -19.75 -1.48
N ILE A 32 0.80 -19.72 -0.15
CA ILE A 32 -0.08 -20.44 0.79
C ILE A 32 -0.91 -19.41 1.54
N CYS A 33 -2.22 -19.61 1.55
CA CYS A 33 -3.17 -18.80 2.31
C CYS A 33 -4.07 -19.69 3.18
N LYS A 34 -4.65 -19.08 4.21
CA LYS A 34 -5.52 -19.80 5.15
C LYS A 34 -6.84 -20.23 4.51
N ALA A 35 -7.33 -19.45 3.55
CA ALA A 35 -8.56 -19.69 2.81
C ALA A 35 -8.36 -19.29 1.34
N GLY A 36 -9.34 -18.69 0.66
CA GLY A 36 -9.17 -18.14 -0.69
C GLY A 36 -8.19 -16.96 -0.76
N LEU A 37 -7.68 -16.67 -1.94
CA LEU A 37 -6.79 -15.51 -2.15
C LEU A 37 -7.46 -14.19 -1.78
N GLU A 38 -8.78 -14.13 -1.91
CA GLU A 38 -9.61 -12.96 -1.62
C GLU A 38 -9.92 -12.80 -0.13
N GLU A 39 -9.66 -13.81 0.69
CA GLU A 39 -9.91 -13.75 2.14
C GLU A 39 -8.72 -13.16 2.92
N ALA A 40 -8.29 -11.99 2.51
CA ALA A 40 -7.25 -11.23 3.20
C ALA A 40 -7.79 -9.88 3.67
N ASN A 41 -7.26 -9.38 4.79
CA ASN A 41 -7.63 -8.05 5.31
C ASN A 41 -7.49 -6.95 4.26
N THR A 42 -6.52 -7.08 3.36
CA THR A 42 -6.31 -6.15 2.26
C THR A 42 -7.49 -6.11 1.29
N TYR A 43 -8.13 -7.25 1.02
CA TYR A 43 -9.29 -7.31 0.14
C TYR A 43 -10.50 -6.56 0.74
N PHE A 44 -10.68 -6.67 2.05
CA PHE A 44 -11.76 -6.01 2.78
C PHE A 44 -11.40 -4.58 3.23
N ALA A 45 -10.18 -4.12 2.97
CA ALA A 45 -9.76 -2.77 3.33
C ALA A 45 -10.58 -1.73 2.57
N GLN A 46 -11.21 -0.82 3.31
CA GLN A 46 -11.97 0.31 2.78
C GLN A 46 -11.27 1.59 3.20
N GLY A 47 -10.52 2.18 2.31
CA GLY A 47 -9.81 3.42 2.62
C GLY A 47 -8.78 3.78 1.56
N GLY A 48 -8.22 4.95 1.71
CA GLY A 48 -7.14 5.43 0.86
C GLY A 48 -5.76 5.05 1.42
N ILE A 49 -4.75 5.33 0.64
CA ILE A 49 -3.35 5.23 1.04
C ILE A 49 -2.83 6.65 1.25
N ALA A 50 -2.33 6.95 2.46
CA ALA A 50 -1.67 8.22 2.75
C ALA A 50 -0.26 8.21 2.14
N SER A 51 0.06 9.24 1.35
CA SER A 51 1.38 9.37 0.76
C SER A 51 1.66 10.80 0.32
N VAL A 52 2.89 11.24 0.48
CA VAL A 52 3.39 12.52 -0.04
C VAL A 52 3.64 12.37 -1.54
N THR A 53 2.64 12.69 -2.35
CA THR A 53 2.74 12.60 -3.82
C THR A 53 3.02 13.95 -4.50
N ASN A 54 2.87 15.07 -3.77
CA ASN A 54 3.12 16.42 -4.26
C ASN A 54 3.91 17.22 -3.23
N LEU A 55 5.21 17.40 -3.47
CA LEU A 55 6.10 18.14 -2.58
C LEU A 55 5.87 19.67 -2.55
N ALA A 56 5.02 20.20 -3.43
CA ALA A 56 4.68 21.63 -3.40
C ALA A 56 3.69 21.98 -2.27
N VAL A 57 2.90 21.01 -1.83
CA VAL A 57 1.83 21.21 -0.83
C VAL A 57 1.99 20.34 0.41
N ASP A 58 2.90 19.35 0.38
CA ASP A 58 3.13 18.41 1.46
C ASP A 58 4.62 18.06 1.58
N ASN A 59 5.05 17.52 2.71
CA ASN A 59 6.44 17.09 2.91
C ASN A 59 6.52 15.84 3.78
N PHE A 60 7.61 15.11 3.63
CA PHE A 60 7.84 13.85 4.33
C PHE A 60 7.96 14.03 5.83
N GLU A 61 8.65 15.09 6.29
CA GLU A 61 8.86 15.34 7.71
C GLU A 61 7.56 15.54 8.45
N LYS A 62 6.66 16.31 7.86
CA LYS A 62 5.33 16.52 8.43
C LYS A 62 4.53 15.22 8.50
N HIS A 63 4.55 14.41 7.43
CA HIS A 63 3.87 13.12 7.43
C HIS A 63 4.45 12.17 8.48
N ILE A 64 5.77 12.13 8.64
CA ILE A 64 6.43 11.34 9.67
C ILE A 64 6.02 11.81 11.06
N GLU A 65 6.06 13.11 11.32
CA GLU A 65 5.67 13.70 12.59
C GLU A 65 4.20 13.39 12.95
N ASP A 66 3.28 13.64 12.01
CA ASP A 66 1.86 13.35 12.23
C ASP A 66 1.62 11.85 12.46
N THR A 67 2.37 10.98 11.81
CA THR A 67 2.29 9.52 12.03
C THR A 67 2.80 9.15 13.42
N MET A 68 3.88 9.77 13.90
CA MET A 68 4.40 9.55 15.24
C MET A 68 3.42 10.05 16.30
N ILE A 69 2.82 11.22 16.12
CA ILE A 69 1.80 11.79 17.01
C ILE A 69 0.56 10.88 17.04
N ALA A 70 0.04 10.49 15.88
CA ALA A 70 -1.13 9.60 15.80
C ALA A 70 -0.89 8.23 16.43
N GLY A 71 0.34 7.75 16.41
CA GLY A 71 0.78 6.52 17.05
C GLY A 71 1.19 6.68 18.51
N ASP A 72 0.89 7.83 19.14
CA ASP A 72 1.26 8.15 20.53
C ASP A 72 2.75 7.89 20.85
N TRP A 73 3.61 8.13 19.85
CA TRP A 73 5.08 7.94 19.92
C TRP A 73 5.54 6.50 20.20
N ILE A 74 4.66 5.51 20.12
CA ILE A 74 4.99 4.09 20.31
C ILE A 74 5.67 3.52 19.07
N SER A 75 5.42 4.10 17.90
CA SER A 75 5.98 3.64 16.63
C SER A 75 7.49 3.82 16.57
N ASP A 76 8.18 2.87 15.94
CA ASP A 76 9.58 3.03 15.60
C ASP A 76 9.73 4.11 14.51
N ARG A 77 10.43 5.20 14.85
CA ARG A 77 10.59 6.34 13.95
C ARG A 77 11.32 5.97 12.66
N GLU A 78 12.33 5.13 12.72
CA GLU A 78 13.09 4.71 11.54
C GLU A 78 12.20 3.90 10.58
N ALA A 79 11.37 3.01 11.12
CA ALA A 79 10.39 2.26 10.34
C ALA A 79 9.35 3.19 9.69
N VAL A 80 8.81 4.15 10.43
CA VAL A 80 7.86 5.16 9.91
C VAL A 80 8.50 5.96 8.78
N GLU A 81 9.71 6.46 8.98
CA GLU A 81 10.44 7.23 7.99
C GLU A 81 10.66 6.44 6.70
N LYS A 82 11.09 5.19 6.82
CA LYS A 82 11.27 4.28 5.69
C LYS A 82 9.97 4.06 4.92
N VAL A 83 8.87 3.82 5.60
CA VAL A 83 7.56 3.62 4.96
C VAL A 83 7.10 4.88 4.25
N VAL A 84 7.12 6.02 4.94
CA VAL A 84 6.63 7.30 4.40
C VAL A 84 7.43 7.75 3.18
N ARG A 85 8.76 7.65 3.21
CA ARG A 85 9.62 8.08 2.10
C ARG A 85 9.50 7.18 0.87
N ASN A 86 9.23 5.88 1.06
CA ASN A 86 9.10 4.93 -0.05
C ASN A 86 7.66 4.85 -0.62
N ALA A 87 6.66 5.35 0.09
CA ALA A 87 5.25 5.22 -0.30
C ALA A 87 4.94 5.73 -1.72
N PRO A 88 5.45 6.89 -2.19
CA PRO A 88 5.14 7.38 -3.54
C PRO A 88 5.58 6.43 -4.65
N GLU A 89 6.72 5.79 -4.47
CA GLU A 89 7.24 4.84 -5.45
C GLU A 89 6.45 3.53 -5.45
N GLN A 90 6.06 3.05 -4.27
CA GLN A 90 5.23 1.86 -4.15
C GLN A 90 3.83 2.07 -4.75
N ILE A 91 3.24 3.26 -4.65
CA ILE A 91 1.98 3.59 -5.31
C ILE A 91 2.14 3.52 -6.84
N LYS A 92 3.22 4.06 -7.38
CA LYS A 92 3.51 3.96 -8.83
C LYS A 92 3.66 2.50 -9.27
N GLU A 93 4.27 1.67 -8.44
CA GLU A 93 4.43 0.24 -8.72
C GLU A 93 3.07 -0.48 -8.72
N LEU A 94 2.20 -0.20 -7.75
CA LEU A 94 0.83 -0.73 -7.71
C LEU A 94 0.04 -0.36 -8.97
N ILE A 95 0.15 0.89 -9.44
CA ILE A 95 -0.48 1.33 -10.68
C ILE A 95 0.05 0.54 -11.89
N LYS A 96 1.36 0.29 -11.95
CA LYS A 96 1.96 -0.53 -13.02
C LYS A 96 1.44 -1.97 -13.00
N TRP A 97 1.08 -2.51 -11.84
CA TRP A 97 0.47 -3.83 -11.69
C TRP A 97 -1.03 -3.85 -11.98
N GLY A 98 -1.61 -2.70 -12.35
CA GLY A 98 -3.01 -2.61 -12.76
C GLY A 98 -3.97 -2.22 -11.65
N VAL A 99 -3.48 -1.78 -10.48
CA VAL A 99 -4.34 -1.23 -9.44
C VAL A 99 -4.95 0.08 -9.93
N ASN A 100 -6.27 0.15 -9.97
CA ASN A 100 -7.01 1.35 -10.34
C ASN A 100 -7.33 2.15 -9.09
N PHE A 101 -6.72 3.31 -8.97
CA PHE A 101 -7.11 4.32 -7.99
C PHE A 101 -8.12 5.28 -8.60
N ASP A 102 -9.00 5.83 -7.76
CA ASP A 102 -9.92 6.86 -8.19
C ASP A 102 -9.17 8.06 -8.79
N LYS A 103 -9.71 8.60 -9.87
CA LYS A 103 -9.13 9.74 -10.59
C LYS A 103 -10.15 10.86 -10.65
N LYS A 104 -9.66 12.09 -10.64
CA LYS A 104 -10.43 13.28 -10.94
C LYS A 104 -10.76 13.34 -12.42
N GLU A 105 -11.63 14.28 -12.81
CA GLU A 105 -12.00 14.53 -14.21
C GLU A 105 -10.80 14.89 -15.10
N ASP A 106 -9.75 15.48 -14.53
CA ASP A 106 -8.50 15.83 -15.21
C ASP A 106 -7.53 14.63 -15.36
N GLY A 107 -7.90 13.45 -14.85
CA GLY A 107 -7.09 12.23 -14.90
C GLY A 107 -6.03 12.12 -13.80
N GLU A 108 -5.88 13.12 -12.94
CA GLU A 108 -5.05 13.00 -11.75
C GLU A 108 -5.66 12.07 -10.71
N LEU A 109 -4.84 11.48 -9.84
CA LEU A 109 -5.32 10.68 -8.73
C LEU A 109 -6.23 11.53 -7.83
N ASP A 110 -7.41 11.01 -7.49
CA ASP A 110 -8.30 11.71 -6.57
C ASP A 110 -7.72 11.67 -5.15
N ARG A 111 -7.39 12.85 -4.65
CA ARG A 111 -6.79 13.06 -3.34
C ARG A 111 -7.84 13.64 -2.42
N LYS A 112 -8.69 12.79 -1.85
CA LYS A 112 -9.65 13.25 -0.85
C LYS A 112 -8.91 13.51 0.46
N SER A 113 -8.88 14.77 0.88
CA SER A 113 -8.48 15.10 2.24
C SER A 113 -9.57 14.56 3.19
N THR A 114 -9.25 13.58 4.00
CA THR A 114 -10.11 13.20 5.11
C THR A 114 -10.10 14.32 6.16
N ARG A 115 -11.29 14.81 6.49
CA ARG A 115 -11.54 15.92 7.42
C ARG A 115 -11.26 15.57 8.89
N LEU A 116 -10.18 14.94 9.21
CA LEU A 116 -9.74 14.71 10.57
C LEU A 116 -8.29 15.12 10.69
N ASN A 117 -8.05 16.41 10.89
CA ASN A 117 -6.82 17.05 11.38
C ASN A 117 -5.45 16.52 10.88
N SER A 118 -5.39 15.69 9.86
CA SER A 118 -4.16 15.35 9.19
C SER A 118 -4.12 16.06 7.84
N SER A 119 -3.12 16.87 7.64
CA SER A 119 -2.89 17.64 6.41
C SER A 119 -2.34 16.79 5.26
N HIS A 120 -2.43 15.47 5.36
CA HIS A 120 -1.91 14.55 4.34
C HIS A 120 -2.96 14.22 3.30
N GLU A 121 -2.53 14.20 2.05
CA GLU A 121 -3.36 13.77 0.92
C GLU A 121 -3.50 12.25 0.92
N PHE A 122 -4.73 11.76 0.95
CA PHE A 122 -5.03 10.35 0.77
C PHE A 122 -5.31 10.08 -0.71
N VAL A 123 -4.65 9.07 -1.27
CA VAL A 123 -5.05 8.52 -2.56
C VAL A 123 -6.28 7.66 -2.33
N SER A 124 -7.40 8.08 -2.93
CA SER A 124 -8.72 7.53 -2.67
C SER A 124 -8.90 6.12 -3.25
N ARG A 125 -9.65 5.36 -2.54
CA ARG A 125 -10.36 4.09 -2.68
C ARG A 125 -10.18 3.30 -3.98
N MET A 126 -9.93 1.98 -3.83
CA MET A 126 -10.26 0.99 -4.86
C MET A 126 -11.78 0.96 -5.07
N PRO A 127 -12.29 0.90 -6.31
CA PRO A 127 -13.70 0.70 -6.54
C PRO A 127 -14.12 -0.65 -5.92
N SER A 128 -15.20 -0.64 -5.13
CA SER A 128 -15.82 -1.89 -4.71
C SER A 128 -16.32 -2.60 -5.97
N SER A 129 -15.79 -3.76 -6.26
CA SER A 129 -16.39 -4.65 -7.26
C SER A 129 -17.83 -4.92 -6.85
N ALA A 130 -18.78 -4.47 -7.68
CA ALA A 130 -20.16 -4.88 -7.64
C ALA A 130 -20.27 -6.35 -8.10
#